data_596f27000fa568584ffb68f3b1cd15ee
#
_entry.id   596f27000fa568584ffb68f3b1cd15ee
#
_cell.length_a   1.000
_cell.length_b   1.000
_cell.length_c   1.000
_cell.angle_alpha   90.00
_cell.angle_beta   90.00
_cell.angle_gamma   90.00
#
_symmetry.space_group_name_H-M   'P 1'
#
loop_
_entity.id
_entity.type
_entity.pdbx_description
1 polymer ?
#
loop_
_entity_poly.entity_id
_entity_poly.type
_entity_poly.pdbx_seq_one_letter_code
_entity_poly.pdbx_strand_id
1 'polypeptide(L)'
;MVQTVRADLLIVGMGAAAQMAALYAHDANPNLNILIATKALRGKGGCSRMVQGGFNVVLHPMDSHEKHFMDTLKGGQYINNQDLAYTLVTEATGTIKEMETRFGCFFDRNPDGTIHQKPFAGQSYDRTVHKGDLTGIEIMSRLTEQVAKRGIPVLEETRAVELLLDPSGQTVTGALLFDMRQGTFIIAEAGATLVATGGGPTQYRFHAPGPEKSVDGLGMLYRAGVRMMDMEMVQFHPTGLIIPGSVVAGALLEEGLRGAGAHLFNGQGERYMLKYAPEVAERATRDVVSRSSYIEMTSGRACPEGGVYIQASHLGADFVLKNFPGMAERCQQFKYDLARGRVPISPTAHFVMGGAAVDLNGQASLDKLFVAGEDAGGVHGANRLGGNGICESCVLGRQVGKALANHLNNGNRAVATTRPGQVDEGIDRLTAPMRRAKGASPFDLRQSIQELNWNKVGVVRNGPDLSQALSELNGIADEAGAMRVEGGRVYNMMYTAACDLLNMIDVSRMVATSALAREETRGAHSRSDFPDQRDDYGLFNSFLRRGGDGKPHIEKKPVAFTRRSLQECQDYRKPKG
;
A
#
# COMPACT_ATOMS: atom_id res chain seq x y z
N MET A 1 -9.37 31.75 -12.56
CA MET A 1 -10.68 31.13 -12.23
C MET A 1 -10.45 29.67 -11.91
N VAL A 2 -11.08 29.13 -10.89
CA VAL A 2 -11.06 27.69 -10.61
C VAL A 2 -12.12 27.03 -11.48
N GLN A 3 -11.75 26.01 -12.25
CA GLN A 3 -12.69 25.25 -13.08
C GLN A 3 -13.49 24.29 -12.21
N THR A 4 -14.79 24.14 -12.47
CA THR A 4 -15.61 23.10 -11.86
C THR A 4 -15.97 22.04 -12.90
N VAL A 5 -15.80 20.76 -12.54
CA VAL A 5 -16.26 19.60 -13.31
C VAL A 5 -17.24 18.80 -12.47
N ARG A 6 -18.18 18.12 -13.11
CA ARG A 6 -19.20 17.30 -12.42
C ARG A 6 -19.19 15.87 -12.93
N ALA A 7 -19.36 14.94 -12.02
CA ALA A 7 -19.48 13.52 -12.32
C ALA A 7 -20.55 12.86 -11.42
N ASP A 8 -21.11 11.74 -11.87
CA ASP A 8 -21.86 10.86 -10.95
C ASP A 8 -20.88 10.15 -9.99
N LEU A 9 -19.73 9.71 -10.54
CA LEU A 9 -18.68 9.03 -9.82
C LEU A 9 -17.31 9.67 -10.09
N LEU A 10 -16.68 10.21 -9.06
CA LEU A 10 -15.27 10.60 -9.09
C LEU A 10 -14.41 9.45 -8.53
N ILE A 11 -13.39 9.04 -9.29
CA ILE A 11 -12.39 8.06 -8.85
C ILE A 11 -11.04 8.76 -8.72
N VAL A 12 -10.46 8.75 -7.53
CA VAL A 12 -9.14 9.33 -7.24
C VAL A 12 -8.11 8.22 -7.21
N GLY A 13 -7.22 8.22 -8.18
CA GLY A 13 -6.23 7.18 -8.44
C GLY A 13 -6.53 6.38 -9.72
N MET A 14 -5.52 5.68 -10.24
CA MET A 14 -5.65 4.84 -11.44
C MET A 14 -4.84 3.54 -11.33
N GLY A 15 -4.72 2.99 -10.11
CA GLY A 15 -4.20 1.65 -9.85
C GLY A 15 -5.21 0.56 -10.24
N ALA A 16 -4.88 -0.70 -9.99
CA ALA A 16 -5.76 -1.82 -10.34
C ALA A 16 -7.14 -1.71 -9.66
N ALA A 17 -7.21 -1.31 -8.38
CA ALA A 17 -8.48 -1.15 -7.67
C ALA A 17 -9.38 -0.09 -8.32
N ALA A 18 -8.82 1.07 -8.65
CA ALA A 18 -9.53 2.16 -9.30
C ALA A 18 -10.07 1.75 -10.68
N GLN A 19 -9.24 1.09 -11.50
CA GLN A 19 -9.65 0.67 -12.85
C GLN A 19 -10.68 -0.46 -12.80
N MET A 20 -10.52 -1.44 -11.93
CA MET A 20 -11.53 -2.49 -11.72
C MET A 20 -12.86 -1.87 -11.29
N ALA A 21 -12.84 -0.93 -10.33
CA ALA A 21 -14.07 -0.26 -9.90
C ALA A 21 -14.73 0.54 -11.03
N ALA A 22 -13.95 1.30 -11.82
CA ALA A 22 -14.44 2.05 -12.96
C ALA A 22 -15.11 1.14 -14.02
N LEU A 23 -14.45 0.04 -14.37
CA LEU A 23 -14.94 -0.91 -15.38
C LEU A 23 -16.24 -1.58 -14.94
N TYR A 24 -16.31 -2.03 -13.68
CA TYR A 24 -17.53 -2.69 -13.18
C TYR A 24 -18.67 -1.72 -12.93
N ALA A 25 -18.39 -0.48 -12.52
CA ALA A 25 -19.42 0.55 -12.39
C ALA A 25 -19.99 0.93 -13.76
N HIS A 26 -19.13 1.14 -14.77
CA HIS A 26 -19.55 1.42 -16.14
C HIS A 26 -20.34 0.26 -16.76
N ASP A 27 -19.84 -0.98 -16.62
CA ASP A 27 -20.51 -2.14 -17.22
C ASP A 27 -21.88 -2.44 -16.58
N ALA A 28 -22.06 -2.09 -15.30
CA ALA A 28 -23.35 -2.17 -14.61
C ALA A 28 -24.31 -1.03 -15.03
N ASN A 29 -23.80 0.13 -15.39
CA ASN A 29 -24.58 1.24 -15.94
C ASN A 29 -23.71 2.15 -16.82
N PRO A 30 -23.76 1.95 -18.15
CA PRO A 30 -22.98 2.76 -19.10
C PRO A 30 -23.34 4.26 -19.14
N ASN A 31 -24.48 4.65 -18.56
CA ASN A 31 -24.93 6.04 -18.51
C ASN A 31 -24.37 6.81 -17.29
N LEU A 32 -23.56 6.19 -16.45
CA LEU A 32 -22.89 6.88 -15.37
C LEU A 32 -21.77 7.77 -15.93
N ASN A 33 -21.80 9.04 -15.56
CA ASN A 33 -20.69 9.96 -15.82
C ASN A 33 -19.57 9.67 -14.81
N ILE A 34 -18.61 8.83 -15.22
CA ILE A 34 -17.45 8.44 -14.41
C ILE A 34 -16.27 9.31 -14.81
N LEU A 35 -15.60 9.92 -13.82
CA LEU A 35 -14.37 10.69 -14.00
C LEU A 35 -13.26 10.10 -13.15
N ILE A 36 -12.12 9.79 -13.78
CA ILE A 36 -10.91 9.35 -13.07
C ILE A 36 -9.92 10.53 -12.99
N ALA A 37 -9.35 10.80 -11.80
CA ALA A 37 -8.24 11.74 -11.62
C ALA A 37 -7.01 10.98 -11.14
N THR A 38 -5.87 11.17 -11.83
CA THR A 38 -4.60 10.52 -11.48
C THR A 38 -3.44 11.49 -11.59
N LYS A 39 -2.52 11.47 -10.59
CA LYS A 39 -1.34 12.33 -10.64
C LYS A 39 -0.22 11.84 -11.56
N ALA A 40 -0.35 10.65 -12.12
CA ALA A 40 0.56 10.10 -13.13
C ALA A 40 -0.10 10.08 -14.51
N LEU A 41 0.68 9.73 -15.52
CA LEU A 41 0.12 9.39 -16.84
C LEU A 41 -0.70 8.09 -16.75
N ARG A 42 -1.71 7.97 -17.59
CA ARG A 42 -2.64 6.84 -17.65
C ARG A 42 -1.93 5.49 -17.68
N GLY A 43 -2.17 4.68 -16.65
CA GLY A 43 -1.59 3.34 -16.51
C GLY A 43 -0.06 3.28 -16.34
N LYS A 44 0.61 4.41 -16.08
CA LYS A 44 2.08 4.48 -15.97
C LYS A 44 2.60 4.60 -14.55
N GLY A 45 1.79 5.08 -13.60
CA GLY A 45 2.18 5.24 -12.19
C GLY A 45 1.63 4.15 -11.27
N GLY A 46 2.13 4.17 -10.04
CA GLY A 46 1.66 3.33 -8.95
C GLY A 46 2.20 1.92 -8.91
N CYS A 47 2.03 1.27 -7.75
CA CYS A 47 2.62 -0.05 -7.47
C CYS A 47 1.95 -1.21 -8.19
N SER A 48 0.69 -1.08 -8.63
CA SER A 48 0.03 -2.17 -9.37
C SER A 48 0.81 -2.57 -10.63
N ARG A 49 1.43 -1.58 -11.31
CA ARG A 49 2.29 -1.84 -12.47
C ARG A 49 3.63 -2.50 -12.11
N MET A 50 4.10 -2.29 -10.88
CA MET A 50 5.39 -2.80 -10.40
C MET A 50 5.31 -4.22 -9.83
N VAL A 51 4.14 -4.84 -9.79
CA VAL A 51 3.94 -6.19 -9.26
C VAL A 51 4.72 -7.20 -10.11
N GLN A 52 5.71 -7.83 -9.49
CA GLN A 52 6.52 -8.88 -10.10
C GLN A 52 5.90 -10.26 -9.85
N GLY A 53 5.56 -10.51 -8.58
CA GLY A 53 5.19 -11.82 -8.06
C GLY A 53 3.93 -12.42 -8.65
N GLY A 54 2.78 -11.80 -8.43
CA GLY A 54 1.54 -12.29 -8.99
C GLY A 54 0.31 -12.17 -8.07
N PHE A 55 -0.74 -12.88 -8.44
CA PHE A 55 -2.10 -12.81 -7.93
C PHE A 55 -2.46 -14.15 -7.27
N ASN A 56 -2.78 -14.16 -5.97
CA ASN A 56 -3.18 -15.38 -5.26
C ASN A 56 -4.62 -15.76 -5.57
N VAL A 57 -4.82 -16.99 -6.00
CA VAL A 57 -6.16 -17.52 -6.30
C VAL A 57 -6.20 -19.05 -6.23
N VAL A 58 -7.32 -19.59 -5.79
CA VAL A 58 -7.56 -21.03 -5.77
C VAL A 58 -8.00 -21.50 -7.16
N LEU A 59 -7.14 -22.25 -7.85
CA LEU A 59 -7.43 -22.85 -9.16
C LEU A 59 -7.22 -24.37 -9.17
N HIS A 60 -6.24 -24.87 -8.41
CA HIS A 60 -5.90 -26.28 -8.37
C HIS A 60 -6.93 -27.07 -7.54
N PRO A 61 -7.36 -28.28 -7.97
CA PRO A 61 -8.37 -29.10 -7.27
C PRO A 61 -7.99 -29.50 -5.83
N MET A 62 -6.68 -29.58 -5.53
CA MET A 62 -6.19 -29.90 -4.17
C MET A 62 -6.07 -28.69 -3.26
N ASP A 63 -6.22 -27.47 -3.79
CA ASP A 63 -6.31 -26.24 -2.99
C ASP A 63 -7.78 -25.96 -2.63
N SER A 64 -8.04 -25.02 -1.70
CA SER A 64 -9.40 -24.62 -1.35
C SER A 64 -9.44 -23.17 -0.85
N HIS A 65 -10.62 -22.53 -0.97
CA HIS A 65 -10.86 -21.22 -0.39
C HIS A 65 -10.61 -21.21 1.12
N GLU A 66 -10.93 -22.32 1.82
CA GLU A 66 -10.65 -22.44 3.25
C GLU A 66 -9.14 -22.41 3.53
N LYS A 67 -8.32 -23.14 2.77
CA LYS A 67 -6.86 -23.09 2.92
C LYS A 67 -6.33 -21.68 2.68
N HIS A 68 -6.78 -20.99 1.62
CA HIS A 68 -6.35 -19.63 1.32
C HIS A 68 -6.81 -18.65 2.41
N PHE A 69 -8.03 -18.81 2.91
CA PHE A 69 -8.57 -17.99 4.02
C PHE A 69 -7.74 -18.16 5.30
N MET A 70 -7.50 -19.42 5.69
CA MET A 70 -6.73 -19.72 6.90
C MET A 70 -5.27 -19.26 6.79
N ASP A 71 -4.64 -19.37 5.60
CA ASP A 71 -3.31 -18.80 5.34
C ASP A 71 -3.32 -17.28 5.51
N THR A 72 -4.37 -16.62 4.99
CA THR A 72 -4.51 -15.15 5.09
C THR A 72 -4.70 -14.71 6.54
N LEU A 73 -5.54 -15.39 7.33
CA LEU A 73 -5.75 -15.09 8.75
C LEU A 73 -4.47 -15.32 9.56
N LYS A 74 -3.79 -16.44 9.33
CA LYS A 74 -2.52 -16.75 10.00
C LYS A 74 -1.44 -15.76 9.62
N GLY A 75 -1.31 -15.41 8.34
CA GLY A 75 -0.40 -14.38 7.86
C GLY A 75 -0.65 -13.04 8.55
N GLY A 76 -1.91 -12.64 8.66
CA GLY A 76 -2.36 -11.42 9.33
C GLY A 76 -2.36 -11.47 10.86
N GLN A 77 -1.82 -12.54 11.46
CA GLN A 77 -1.73 -12.73 12.92
C GLN A 77 -3.09 -12.57 13.62
N TYR A 78 -4.15 -12.99 12.94
CA TYR A 78 -5.54 -13.10 13.43
C TYR A 78 -6.24 -11.76 13.75
N ILE A 79 -5.69 -10.62 13.34
CA ILE A 79 -6.35 -9.32 13.49
C ILE A 79 -7.04 -8.83 12.21
N ASN A 80 -7.17 -9.69 11.20
CA ASN A 80 -7.90 -9.42 9.97
C ASN A 80 -9.39 -9.14 10.24
N ASN A 81 -10.01 -8.28 9.43
CA ASN A 81 -11.45 -8.34 9.23
C ASN A 81 -11.76 -9.61 8.42
N GLN A 82 -12.35 -10.61 9.10
CA GLN A 82 -12.56 -11.93 8.52
C GLN A 82 -13.53 -11.92 7.33
N ASP A 83 -14.49 -10.98 7.30
CA ASP A 83 -15.44 -10.90 6.20
C ASP A 83 -14.80 -10.34 4.94
N LEU A 84 -13.94 -9.31 5.05
CA LEU A 84 -13.15 -8.81 3.94
C LEU A 84 -12.15 -9.86 3.43
N ALA A 85 -11.44 -10.54 4.33
CA ALA A 85 -10.51 -11.60 3.97
C ALA A 85 -11.21 -12.78 3.29
N TYR A 86 -12.41 -13.15 3.75
CA TYR A 86 -13.21 -14.20 3.13
C TYR A 86 -13.70 -13.81 1.73
N THR A 87 -14.19 -12.59 1.56
CA THR A 87 -14.57 -12.03 0.26
C THR A 87 -13.39 -12.05 -0.71
N LEU A 88 -12.20 -11.62 -0.26
CA LEU A 88 -10.99 -11.70 -1.07
C LEU A 88 -10.78 -13.10 -1.64
N VAL A 89 -10.76 -14.12 -0.80
CA VAL A 89 -10.37 -15.48 -1.22
C VAL A 89 -11.44 -16.19 -2.05
N THR A 90 -12.72 -15.94 -1.77
CA THR A 90 -13.83 -16.58 -2.49
C THR A 90 -14.09 -15.94 -3.86
N GLU A 91 -13.96 -14.61 -3.97
CA GLU A 91 -14.19 -13.88 -5.20
C GLU A 91 -12.98 -13.87 -6.16
N ALA A 92 -11.79 -14.26 -5.68
CA ALA A 92 -10.57 -14.26 -6.48
C ALA A 92 -10.67 -15.15 -7.72
N THR A 93 -11.27 -16.34 -7.60
CA THR A 93 -11.41 -17.33 -8.70
C THR A 93 -12.29 -16.79 -9.84
N GLY A 94 -13.41 -16.14 -9.50
CA GLY A 94 -14.26 -15.46 -10.49
C GLY A 94 -13.55 -14.29 -11.12
N THR A 95 -12.85 -13.49 -10.31
CA THR A 95 -12.14 -12.29 -10.77
C THR A 95 -11.04 -12.63 -11.78
N ILE A 96 -10.17 -13.62 -11.50
CA ILE A 96 -9.09 -13.99 -12.43
C ILE A 96 -9.62 -14.50 -13.77
N LYS A 97 -10.70 -15.28 -13.75
CA LYS A 97 -11.37 -15.76 -14.97
C LYS A 97 -11.93 -14.59 -15.80
N GLU A 98 -12.59 -13.65 -15.14
CA GLU A 98 -13.11 -12.45 -15.84
C GLU A 98 -11.98 -11.56 -16.36
N MET A 99 -10.85 -11.47 -15.66
CA MET A 99 -9.68 -10.73 -16.15
C MET A 99 -9.16 -11.32 -17.47
N GLU A 100 -9.16 -12.65 -17.64
CA GLU A 100 -8.81 -13.27 -18.92
C GLU A 100 -9.90 -13.07 -19.98
N THR A 101 -11.14 -13.43 -19.66
CA THR A 101 -12.22 -13.53 -20.65
C THR A 101 -12.84 -12.20 -21.05
N ARG A 102 -12.90 -11.23 -20.14
CA ARG A 102 -13.52 -9.91 -20.36
C ARG A 102 -12.51 -8.81 -20.64
N PHE A 103 -11.36 -8.86 -19.96
CA PHE A 103 -10.37 -7.78 -20.03
C PHE A 103 -9.14 -8.15 -20.86
N GLY A 104 -8.96 -9.45 -21.20
CA GLY A 104 -7.90 -9.90 -22.10
C GLY A 104 -6.54 -10.04 -21.44
N CYS A 105 -6.49 -10.18 -20.10
CA CYS A 105 -5.25 -10.55 -19.42
C CYS A 105 -4.81 -11.94 -19.83
N PHE A 106 -3.50 -12.14 -19.96
CA PHE A 106 -2.94 -13.44 -20.33
C PHE A 106 -1.82 -13.86 -19.36
N PHE A 107 -2.12 -14.88 -18.56
CA PHE A 107 -1.19 -15.41 -17.56
C PHE A 107 -0.41 -16.61 -18.09
N ASP A 108 0.72 -16.95 -17.45
CA ASP A 108 1.54 -18.08 -17.83
C ASP A 108 0.80 -19.42 -17.66
N ARG A 109 1.12 -20.38 -18.54
CA ARG A 109 0.43 -21.67 -18.66
C ARG A 109 1.38 -22.83 -18.40
N ASN A 110 0.81 -23.88 -17.84
CA ASN A 110 1.39 -25.22 -17.86
C ASN A 110 1.31 -25.84 -19.27
N PRO A 111 2.07 -26.90 -19.55
CA PRO A 111 1.99 -27.61 -20.85
C PRO A 111 0.61 -28.13 -21.22
N ASP A 112 -0.24 -28.42 -20.22
CA ASP A 112 -1.64 -28.86 -20.39
C ASP A 112 -2.62 -27.71 -20.65
N GLY A 113 -2.13 -26.45 -20.72
CA GLY A 113 -2.94 -25.25 -20.94
C GLY A 113 -3.57 -24.66 -19.69
N THR A 114 -3.46 -25.26 -18.52
CA THR A 114 -3.91 -24.68 -17.26
C THR A 114 -3.05 -23.51 -16.83
N ILE A 115 -3.61 -22.57 -16.04
CA ILE A 115 -2.84 -21.42 -15.52
C ILE A 115 -1.75 -21.92 -14.57
N HIS A 116 -0.51 -21.49 -14.83
CA HIS A 116 0.62 -21.84 -13.95
C HIS A 116 0.53 -21.05 -12.63
N GLN A 117 0.81 -21.74 -11.52
CA GLN A 117 0.83 -21.16 -10.18
C GLN A 117 2.17 -21.46 -9.50
N LYS A 118 2.77 -20.44 -8.88
CA LYS A 118 4.07 -20.55 -8.21
C LYS A 118 3.96 -20.40 -6.70
N PRO A 119 4.94 -20.96 -5.90
CA PRO A 119 4.95 -20.88 -4.45
C PRO A 119 5.35 -19.50 -3.95
N PHE A 120 4.70 -19.08 -2.83
CA PHE A 120 5.12 -17.93 -2.04
C PHE A 120 5.17 -18.28 -0.55
N ALA A 121 5.96 -17.52 0.22
CA ALA A 121 6.12 -17.73 1.66
C ALA A 121 4.77 -17.59 2.42
N GLY A 122 4.57 -18.43 3.43
CA GLY A 122 3.39 -18.40 4.30
C GLY A 122 2.12 -19.02 3.69
N GLN A 123 2.19 -19.56 2.47
CA GLN A 123 1.08 -20.25 1.81
C GLN A 123 1.16 -21.77 2.03
N SER A 124 0.02 -22.41 2.23
CA SER A 124 -0.10 -23.87 2.36
C SER A 124 -0.18 -24.59 1.02
N TYR A 125 -0.38 -23.86 -0.08
CA TYR A 125 -0.45 -24.35 -1.44
C TYR A 125 0.09 -23.32 -2.43
N ASP A 126 0.66 -23.79 -3.54
CA ASP A 126 1.18 -22.93 -4.60
C ASP A 126 0.00 -22.33 -5.38
N ARG A 127 -0.35 -21.06 -5.12
CA ARG A 127 -1.57 -20.45 -5.67
C ARG A 127 -1.34 -19.12 -6.39
N THR A 128 -0.09 -18.72 -6.60
CA THR A 128 0.21 -17.41 -7.17
C THR A 128 0.28 -17.45 -8.69
N VAL A 129 -0.75 -16.94 -9.35
CA VAL A 129 -0.81 -16.74 -10.81
C VAL A 129 0.08 -15.58 -11.20
N HIS A 130 0.78 -15.69 -12.34
CA HIS A 130 1.77 -14.70 -12.76
C HIS A 130 1.92 -14.60 -14.28
N LYS A 131 2.68 -13.58 -14.73
CA LYS A 131 3.20 -13.41 -16.08
C LYS A 131 4.71 -13.15 -15.99
N GLY A 132 5.52 -14.20 -15.96
CA GLY A 132 6.93 -14.07 -15.64
C GLY A 132 7.15 -13.33 -14.33
N ASP A 133 7.97 -12.27 -14.38
CA ASP A 133 8.19 -11.26 -13.34
C ASP A 133 7.55 -9.89 -13.69
N LEU A 134 6.58 -9.86 -14.62
CA LEU A 134 5.93 -8.68 -15.17
C LEU A 134 4.40 -8.69 -14.99
N THR A 135 3.89 -9.41 -13.99
CA THR A 135 2.44 -9.61 -13.77
C THR A 135 1.67 -8.29 -13.71
N GLY A 136 2.23 -7.29 -13.03
CA GLY A 136 1.59 -5.98 -12.91
C GLY A 136 1.52 -5.22 -14.24
N ILE A 137 2.50 -5.38 -15.10
CA ILE A 137 2.50 -4.75 -16.44
C ILE A 137 1.39 -5.35 -17.29
N GLU A 138 1.23 -6.68 -17.30
CA GLU A 138 0.14 -7.34 -18.01
C GLU A 138 -1.23 -6.85 -17.53
N ILE A 139 -1.49 -6.93 -16.22
CA ILE A 139 -2.78 -6.52 -15.62
C ILE A 139 -3.07 -5.04 -15.96
N MET A 140 -2.13 -4.14 -15.67
CA MET A 140 -2.35 -2.71 -15.82
C MET A 140 -2.50 -2.29 -17.29
N SER A 141 -1.78 -2.93 -18.21
CA SER A 141 -1.93 -2.64 -19.64
C SER A 141 -3.33 -3.00 -20.12
N ARG A 142 -3.82 -4.20 -19.77
CA ARG A 142 -5.16 -4.65 -20.18
C ARG A 142 -6.27 -3.82 -19.55
N LEU A 143 -6.21 -3.55 -18.24
CA LEU A 143 -7.22 -2.72 -17.60
C LEU A 143 -7.24 -1.30 -18.19
N THR A 144 -6.08 -0.71 -18.46
CA THR A 144 -5.98 0.63 -19.07
C THR A 144 -6.58 0.67 -20.50
N GLU A 145 -6.32 -0.36 -21.30
CA GLU A 145 -6.96 -0.54 -22.61
C GLU A 145 -8.49 -0.61 -22.49
N GLN A 146 -9.00 -1.33 -21.49
CA GLN A 146 -10.44 -1.48 -21.27
C GLN A 146 -11.10 -0.18 -20.79
N VAL A 147 -10.42 0.61 -19.94
CA VAL A 147 -10.88 1.96 -19.55
C VAL A 147 -10.97 2.88 -20.77
N ALA A 148 -9.94 2.86 -21.62
CA ALA A 148 -9.92 3.65 -22.85
C ALA A 148 -11.02 3.20 -23.84
N LYS A 149 -11.22 1.88 -24.03
CA LYS A 149 -12.24 1.30 -24.90
C LYS A 149 -13.66 1.74 -24.51
N ARG A 150 -13.94 1.91 -23.21
CA ARG A 150 -15.24 2.38 -22.71
C ARG A 150 -15.38 3.90 -22.74
N GLY A 151 -14.36 4.63 -23.20
CA GLY A 151 -14.39 6.09 -23.25
C GLY A 151 -14.46 6.77 -21.89
N ILE A 152 -14.04 6.09 -20.79
CA ILE A 152 -14.06 6.68 -19.46
C ILE A 152 -13.02 7.81 -19.37
N PRO A 153 -13.45 9.08 -19.10
CA PRO A 153 -12.54 10.22 -19.03
C PRO A 153 -11.51 10.08 -17.90
N VAL A 154 -10.26 10.49 -18.20
CA VAL A 154 -9.16 10.51 -17.22
C VAL A 154 -8.48 11.86 -17.24
N LEU A 155 -8.44 12.53 -16.10
CA LEU A 155 -7.60 13.69 -15.85
C LEU A 155 -6.21 13.18 -15.44
N GLU A 156 -5.28 13.19 -16.39
CA GLU A 156 -3.89 12.79 -16.19
C GLU A 156 -3.10 13.93 -15.56
N GLU A 157 -2.03 13.59 -14.82
CA GLU A 157 -1.16 14.54 -14.12
C GLU A 157 -1.97 15.54 -13.25
N THR A 158 -3.10 15.04 -12.75
CA THR A 158 -4.06 15.78 -11.93
C THR A 158 -4.18 15.10 -10.56
N ARG A 159 -3.64 15.77 -9.56
CA ARG A 159 -3.55 15.29 -8.19
C ARG A 159 -4.78 15.71 -7.39
N ALA A 160 -5.42 14.80 -6.67
CA ALA A 160 -6.34 15.19 -5.62
C ALA A 160 -5.55 15.67 -4.39
N VAL A 161 -5.97 16.79 -3.81
CA VAL A 161 -5.28 17.44 -2.69
C VAL A 161 -6.13 17.53 -1.44
N GLU A 162 -7.46 17.50 -1.59
CA GLU A 162 -8.41 17.54 -0.48
C GLU A 162 -9.75 16.94 -0.86
N LEU A 163 -10.40 16.21 0.06
CA LEU A 163 -11.80 15.82 -0.06
C LEU A 163 -12.68 17.01 0.36
N LEU A 164 -13.70 17.31 -0.44
CA LEU A 164 -14.67 18.36 -0.16
C LEU A 164 -15.85 17.77 0.60
N LEU A 165 -16.29 18.49 1.62
CA LEU A 165 -17.35 18.05 2.54
C LEU A 165 -18.54 19.01 2.51
N ASP A 166 -19.70 18.51 2.85
CA ASP A 166 -20.88 19.32 3.11
C ASP A 166 -20.72 20.15 4.40
N PRO A 167 -21.61 21.11 4.69
CA PRO A 167 -21.52 21.93 5.90
C PRO A 167 -21.57 21.14 7.22
N SER A 168 -22.15 19.95 7.23
CA SER A 168 -22.17 19.07 8.41
C SER A 168 -20.86 18.33 8.65
N GLY A 169 -19.98 18.24 7.61
CA GLY A 169 -18.75 17.45 7.64
C GLY A 169 -18.97 15.94 7.59
N GLN A 170 -20.20 15.48 7.25
CA GLN A 170 -20.53 14.05 7.23
C GLN A 170 -20.65 13.47 5.81
N THR A 171 -20.79 14.31 4.79
CA THR A 171 -21.00 13.88 3.41
C THR A 171 -19.88 14.41 2.52
N VAL A 172 -19.24 13.53 1.74
CA VAL A 172 -18.27 13.93 0.71
C VAL A 172 -19.03 14.45 -0.51
N THR A 173 -18.64 15.64 -1.00
CA THR A 173 -19.24 16.32 -2.15
C THR A 173 -18.38 16.24 -3.40
N GLY A 174 -17.18 15.67 -3.27
CA GLY A 174 -16.17 15.56 -4.32
C GLY A 174 -14.75 15.81 -3.79
N ALA A 175 -13.88 16.37 -4.63
CA ALA A 175 -12.50 16.67 -4.28
C ALA A 175 -12.00 17.97 -4.92
N LEU A 176 -11.06 18.63 -4.24
CA LEU A 176 -10.22 19.66 -4.82
C LEU A 176 -9.04 18.96 -5.50
N LEU A 177 -8.88 19.21 -6.81
CA LEU A 177 -7.82 18.67 -7.63
C LEU A 177 -6.83 19.76 -8.03
N PHE A 178 -5.61 19.38 -8.32
CA PHE A 178 -4.55 20.24 -8.84
C PHE A 178 -4.00 19.65 -10.15
N ASP A 179 -4.22 20.36 -11.26
CA ASP A 179 -3.61 20.06 -12.56
C ASP A 179 -2.14 20.53 -12.54
N MET A 180 -1.21 19.58 -12.54
CA MET A 180 0.23 19.87 -12.46
C MET A 180 0.77 20.45 -13.75
N ARG A 181 0.14 20.19 -14.92
CA ARG A 181 0.56 20.71 -16.22
C ARG A 181 0.22 22.19 -16.37
N GLN A 182 -0.96 22.58 -15.89
CA GLN A 182 -1.43 23.96 -16.00
C GLN A 182 -1.16 24.79 -14.76
N GLY A 183 -0.84 24.15 -13.63
CA GLY A 183 -0.66 24.82 -12.35
C GLY A 183 -1.97 25.39 -11.79
N THR A 184 -3.11 24.83 -12.14
CA THR A 184 -4.46 25.31 -11.79
C THR A 184 -5.19 24.34 -10.90
N PHE A 185 -6.17 24.85 -10.13
CA PHE A 185 -7.05 24.02 -9.33
C PHE A 185 -8.35 23.71 -10.06
N ILE A 186 -8.91 22.53 -9.79
CA ILE A 186 -10.18 22.04 -10.34
C ILE A 186 -11.05 21.58 -9.17
N ILE A 187 -12.28 22.03 -9.10
CA ILE A 187 -13.31 21.49 -8.21
C ILE A 187 -13.99 20.33 -8.94
N ALA A 188 -13.83 19.11 -8.45
CA ALA A 188 -14.55 17.95 -8.97
C ALA A 188 -15.72 17.62 -8.03
N GLU A 189 -16.92 18.04 -8.41
CA GLU A 189 -18.17 17.72 -7.73
C GLU A 189 -18.64 16.33 -8.13
N ALA A 190 -19.07 15.49 -7.17
CA ALA A 190 -19.48 14.12 -7.46
C ALA A 190 -20.63 13.62 -6.59
N GLY A 191 -21.47 12.76 -7.18
CA GLY A 191 -22.53 12.04 -6.49
C GLY A 191 -21.96 11.00 -5.51
N ALA A 192 -20.84 10.36 -5.87
CA ALA A 192 -20.01 9.51 -5.00
C ALA A 192 -18.54 9.69 -5.35
N THR A 193 -17.66 9.50 -4.35
CA THR A 193 -16.20 9.58 -4.53
C THR A 193 -15.54 8.27 -4.09
N LEU A 194 -14.69 7.68 -4.95
CA LEU A 194 -13.83 6.56 -4.62
C LEU A 194 -12.40 7.05 -4.45
N VAL A 195 -11.77 6.77 -3.31
CA VAL A 195 -10.33 6.95 -3.07
C VAL A 195 -9.63 5.61 -3.25
N ALA A 196 -8.70 5.55 -4.21
CA ALA A 196 -7.91 4.37 -4.55
C ALA A 196 -6.50 4.77 -5.04
N THR A 197 -5.84 5.62 -4.24
CA THR A 197 -4.52 6.22 -4.57
C THR A 197 -3.36 5.29 -4.28
N GLY A 198 -3.58 4.24 -3.48
CA GLY A 198 -2.66 3.15 -3.26
C GLY A 198 -1.80 3.27 -2.01
N GLY A 199 -2.27 3.91 -0.94
CA GLY A 199 -1.57 4.01 0.35
C GLY A 199 -0.13 4.51 0.19
N GLY A 200 0.81 3.70 0.59
CA GLY A 200 2.22 3.84 0.23
C GLY A 200 3.13 4.40 1.30
N PRO A 201 4.25 3.73 1.59
CA PRO A 201 5.13 4.08 2.70
C PRO A 201 6.35 4.93 2.27
N THR A 202 6.19 5.93 1.40
CA THR A 202 7.32 6.78 0.95
C THR A 202 7.81 7.76 2.02
N GLN A 203 7.15 7.79 3.18
CA GLN A 203 7.64 8.51 4.36
C GLN A 203 8.83 7.82 5.05
N TYR A 204 9.35 6.70 4.55
CA TYR A 204 10.54 6.03 5.04
C TYR A 204 11.73 6.24 4.10
N ARG A 205 12.96 6.23 4.65
CA ARG A 205 14.21 6.39 3.88
C ARG A 205 14.37 5.36 2.77
N PHE A 206 14.17 4.07 3.10
CA PHE A 206 14.13 3.00 2.11
C PHE A 206 12.70 2.59 1.87
N HIS A 207 12.23 2.78 0.63
CA HIS A 207 10.87 2.42 0.22
C HIS A 207 10.87 1.81 -1.17
N ALA A 208 10.06 0.78 -1.36
CA ALA A 208 9.93 0.08 -2.63
C ALA A 208 9.07 0.83 -3.67
N PRO A 209 7.99 1.52 -3.28
CA PRO A 209 7.21 2.33 -4.21
C PRO A 209 7.98 3.47 -4.84
N GLY A 210 7.59 3.87 -6.05
CA GLY A 210 8.07 5.11 -6.66
C GLY A 210 7.67 6.35 -5.84
N PRO A 211 8.42 7.46 -5.98
CA PRO A 211 8.21 8.67 -5.19
C PRO A 211 6.83 9.32 -5.40
N GLU A 212 6.15 8.97 -6.48
CA GLU A 212 4.79 9.43 -6.76
C GLU A 212 3.72 8.83 -5.83
N LYS A 213 4.02 7.72 -5.14
CA LYS A 213 3.12 7.09 -4.18
C LYS A 213 3.32 7.67 -2.78
N SER A 214 2.84 8.88 -2.54
CA SER A 214 3.17 9.72 -1.39
C SER A 214 2.05 9.85 -0.35
N VAL A 215 1.36 8.74 -0.02
CA VAL A 215 0.31 8.64 1.01
C VAL A 215 -0.85 9.63 0.84
N ASP A 216 -1.15 10.02 -0.40
CA ASP A 216 -2.15 11.06 -0.70
C ASP A 216 -3.54 10.73 -0.17
N GLY A 217 -4.05 9.52 -0.47
CA GLY A 217 -5.36 9.08 -0.02
C GLY A 217 -5.44 9.01 1.49
N LEU A 218 -4.47 8.37 2.15
CA LEU A 218 -4.44 8.24 3.61
C LEU A 218 -4.44 9.61 4.31
N GLY A 219 -3.64 10.57 3.81
CA GLY A 219 -3.60 11.92 4.35
C GLY A 219 -4.93 12.68 4.14
N MET A 220 -5.53 12.59 2.94
CA MET A 220 -6.82 13.22 2.66
C MET A 220 -7.96 12.62 3.48
N LEU A 221 -8.02 11.29 3.58
CA LEU A 221 -9.02 10.56 4.38
C LEU A 221 -8.94 10.95 5.85
N TYR A 222 -7.74 10.99 6.41
CA TYR A 222 -7.53 11.42 7.80
C TYR A 222 -7.96 12.87 8.03
N ARG A 223 -7.57 13.82 7.16
CA ARG A 223 -7.98 15.23 7.27
C ARG A 223 -9.48 15.44 7.13
N ALA A 224 -10.15 14.62 6.34
CA ALA A 224 -11.60 14.61 6.20
C ALA A 224 -12.33 14.02 7.43
N GLY A 225 -11.61 13.45 8.40
CA GLY A 225 -12.20 12.85 9.62
C GLY A 225 -12.65 11.40 9.45
N VAL A 226 -12.22 10.71 8.38
CA VAL A 226 -12.48 9.28 8.17
C VAL A 226 -11.85 8.47 9.29
N ARG A 227 -12.55 7.42 9.72
CA ARG A 227 -12.01 6.46 10.69
C ARG A 227 -10.96 5.58 10.03
N MET A 228 -9.70 5.73 10.46
CA MET A 228 -8.58 4.92 10.03
C MET A 228 -8.39 3.73 10.97
N MET A 229 -7.78 2.63 10.50
CA MET A 229 -7.52 1.44 11.32
C MET A 229 -6.11 0.88 11.09
N ASP A 230 -5.54 0.30 12.14
CA ASP A 230 -4.29 -0.49 12.15
C ASP A 230 -3.11 0.18 11.43
N MET A 231 -2.98 1.51 11.61
CA MET A 231 -1.96 2.31 10.90
C MET A 231 -0.53 1.94 11.28
N GLU A 232 -0.29 1.31 12.43
CA GLU A 232 1.01 0.77 12.84
C GLU A 232 1.49 -0.40 11.97
N MET A 233 0.59 -1.02 11.22
CA MET A 233 0.89 -2.20 10.40
C MET A 233 1.47 -1.79 9.04
N VAL A 234 2.76 -1.47 9.04
CA VAL A 234 3.54 -1.15 7.83
C VAL A 234 4.47 -2.32 7.53
N GLN A 235 4.28 -2.95 6.36
CA GLN A 235 5.10 -4.07 5.93
C GLN A 235 6.41 -3.59 5.30
N PHE A 236 7.51 -4.14 5.77
CA PHE A 236 8.82 -4.02 5.14
C PHE A 236 9.11 -5.28 4.32
N HIS A 237 9.49 -5.09 3.05
CA HIS A 237 9.97 -6.21 2.23
C HIS A 237 11.45 -6.46 2.53
N PRO A 238 11.89 -7.70 2.74
CA PRO A 238 13.26 -7.96 3.22
C PRO A 238 14.37 -7.71 2.20
N THR A 239 14.06 -7.62 0.92
CA THR A 239 15.05 -7.66 -0.17
C THR A 239 14.99 -6.41 -1.06
N GLY A 240 15.01 -5.22 -0.47
CA GLY A 240 15.21 -3.96 -1.17
C GLY A 240 16.69 -3.77 -1.56
N LEU A 241 16.96 -3.47 -2.82
CA LEU A 241 18.31 -3.28 -3.33
C LEU A 241 18.94 -2.01 -2.74
N ILE A 242 20.17 -2.11 -2.22
CA ILE A 242 20.91 -0.93 -1.76
C ILE A 242 21.73 -0.38 -2.94
N ILE A 243 21.45 0.87 -3.30
CA ILE A 243 22.17 1.60 -4.33
C ILE A 243 22.49 2.98 -3.77
N PRO A 244 23.68 3.20 -3.21
CA PRO A 244 24.04 4.47 -2.59
C PRO A 244 23.87 5.65 -3.56
N GLY A 245 23.18 6.70 -3.09
CA GLY A 245 22.94 7.93 -3.85
C GLY A 245 21.94 7.80 -5.02
N SER A 246 21.23 6.68 -5.15
CA SER A 246 20.26 6.47 -6.23
C SER A 246 18.81 6.58 -5.75
N VAL A 247 17.97 7.20 -6.58
CA VAL A 247 16.51 7.28 -6.36
C VAL A 247 15.80 5.91 -6.47
N VAL A 248 16.47 4.88 -7.02
CA VAL A 248 15.94 3.53 -7.10
C VAL A 248 16.42 2.63 -5.94
N ALA A 249 17.12 3.20 -4.94
CA ALA A 249 17.40 2.49 -3.70
C ALA A 249 16.11 2.04 -3.04
N GLY A 250 16.05 0.77 -2.61
CA GLY A 250 14.82 0.13 -2.11
C GLY A 250 14.04 -0.67 -3.15
N ALA A 251 14.42 -0.60 -4.44
CA ALA A 251 13.79 -1.41 -5.49
C ALA A 251 13.88 -2.91 -5.17
N LEU A 252 12.77 -3.63 -5.35
CA LEU A 252 12.65 -5.01 -4.88
C LEU A 252 13.40 -6.01 -5.74
N LEU A 253 14.05 -6.96 -5.06
CA LEU A 253 14.29 -8.30 -5.57
C LEU A 253 13.12 -9.19 -5.11
N GLU A 254 12.48 -9.86 -6.06
CA GLU A 254 11.23 -10.61 -5.83
C GLU A 254 11.40 -11.73 -4.79
N GLU A 255 10.34 -12.00 -4.05
CA GLU A 255 10.27 -13.04 -3.02
C GLU A 255 10.54 -14.45 -3.59
N GLY A 256 10.20 -14.70 -4.85
CA GLY A 256 10.46 -15.96 -5.52
C GLY A 256 11.94 -16.37 -5.56
N LEU A 257 12.85 -15.39 -5.50
CA LEU A 257 14.30 -15.68 -5.41
C LEU A 257 14.66 -16.40 -4.10
N ARG A 258 14.08 -15.97 -2.95
CA ARG A 258 14.21 -16.67 -1.66
C ARG A 258 13.44 -17.99 -1.66
N GLY A 259 12.27 -18.01 -2.28
CA GLY A 259 11.48 -19.24 -2.51
C GLY A 259 12.25 -20.30 -3.30
N ALA A 260 13.03 -19.88 -4.29
CA ALA A 260 13.92 -20.75 -5.08
C ALA A 260 15.16 -21.23 -4.31
N GLY A 261 15.43 -20.68 -3.11
CA GLY A 261 16.52 -21.11 -2.25
C GLY A 261 17.68 -20.14 -2.12
N ALA A 262 17.58 -18.88 -2.55
CA ALA A 262 18.62 -17.89 -2.31
C ALA A 262 18.84 -17.68 -0.81
N HIS A 263 20.11 -17.55 -0.40
CA HIS A 263 20.53 -17.41 0.99
C HIS A 263 20.76 -15.94 1.39
N LEU A 264 20.58 -15.65 2.69
CA LEU A 264 20.83 -14.34 3.28
C LEU A 264 22.05 -14.39 4.20
N PHE A 265 22.99 -13.46 4.00
CA PHE A 265 24.22 -13.35 4.77
C PHE A 265 24.37 -11.96 5.38
N ASN A 266 24.86 -11.89 6.63
CA ASN A 266 25.30 -10.63 7.22
C ASN A 266 26.67 -10.20 6.69
N GLY A 267 27.19 -9.05 7.14
CA GLY A 267 28.50 -8.52 6.73
C GLY A 267 29.69 -9.38 7.16
N GLN A 268 29.51 -10.27 8.14
CA GLN A 268 30.53 -11.23 8.61
C GLN A 268 30.49 -12.55 7.81
N GLY A 269 29.57 -12.70 6.87
CA GLY A 269 29.43 -13.90 6.04
C GLY A 269 28.62 -15.02 6.68
N GLU A 270 27.91 -14.77 7.78
CA GLU A 270 27.05 -15.75 8.45
C GLU A 270 25.67 -15.80 7.78
N ARG A 271 25.15 -17.00 7.52
CA ARG A 271 23.77 -17.24 7.07
C ARG A 271 22.83 -17.13 8.26
N TYR A 272 22.49 -15.89 8.61
CA TYR A 272 21.82 -15.55 9.87
C TYR A 272 20.40 -16.09 10.02
N MET A 273 19.68 -16.38 8.91
CA MET A 273 18.31 -16.91 9.01
C MET A 273 18.22 -18.28 9.69
N LEU A 274 19.29 -19.05 9.69
CA LEU A 274 19.37 -20.32 10.44
C LEU A 274 19.28 -20.11 11.96
N LYS A 275 19.67 -18.92 12.46
CA LYS A 275 19.53 -18.53 13.86
C LYS A 275 18.11 -18.07 14.21
N TYR A 276 17.48 -17.30 13.32
CA TYR A 276 16.20 -16.64 13.61
C TYR A 276 14.97 -17.48 13.26
N ALA A 277 15.08 -18.36 12.27
CA ALA A 277 13.99 -19.23 11.80
C ALA A 277 14.56 -20.57 11.29
N PRO A 278 15.11 -21.43 12.16
CA PRO A 278 15.88 -22.63 11.76
C PRO A 278 15.08 -23.61 10.87
N GLU A 279 13.77 -23.73 11.08
CA GLU A 279 12.93 -24.68 10.33
C GLU A 279 12.67 -24.28 8.88
N VAL A 280 12.53 -22.97 8.61
CA VAL A 280 12.13 -22.44 7.30
C VAL A 280 13.17 -21.51 6.68
N ALA A 281 14.12 -21.03 7.46
CA ALA A 281 15.22 -20.14 7.09
C ALA A 281 14.72 -18.95 6.25
N GLU A 282 15.25 -18.73 5.04
CA GLU A 282 14.89 -17.63 4.15
C GLU A 282 13.45 -17.68 3.63
N ARG A 283 12.74 -18.80 3.80
CA ARG A 283 11.32 -18.94 3.44
C ARG A 283 10.37 -18.49 4.57
N ALA A 284 10.90 -17.97 5.67
CA ALA A 284 10.09 -17.30 6.69
C ALA A 284 9.32 -16.11 6.09
N THR A 285 8.24 -15.69 6.77
CA THR A 285 7.40 -14.58 6.35
C THR A 285 8.18 -13.25 6.33
N ARG A 286 7.68 -12.26 5.60
CA ARG A 286 8.38 -10.98 5.36
C ARG A 286 8.73 -10.25 6.64
N ASP A 287 7.82 -10.24 7.61
CA ASP A 287 8.02 -9.62 8.93
C ASP A 287 9.20 -10.24 9.68
N VAL A 288 9.27 -11.57 9.71
CA VAL A 288 10.37 -12.31 10.36
C VAL A 288 11.70 -12.00 9.67
N VAL A 289 11.77 -12.12 8.35
CA VAL A 289 13.01 -11.89 7.61
C VAL A 289 13.47 -10.44 7.71
N SER A 290 12.55 -9.46 7.56
CA SER A 290 12.89 -8.04 7.66
C SER A 290 13.39 -7.66 9.05
N ARG A 291 12.73 -8.17 10.10
CA ARG A 291 13.17 -7.96 11.49
C ARG A 291 14.55 -8.56 11.74
N SER A 292 14.79 -9.79 11.28
CA SER A 292 16.09 -10.46 11.43
C SER A 292 17.20 -9.69 10.71
N SER A 293 16.96 -9.27 9.46
CA SER A 293 17.90 -8.45 8.70
C SER A 293 18.21 -7.13 9.40
N TYR A 294 17.18 -6.44 9.91
CA TYR A 294 17.35 -5.16 10.62
C TYR A 294 18.17 -5.33 11.91
N ILE A 295 17.94 -6.42 12.66
CA ILE A 295 18.73 -6.75 13.86
C ILE A 295 20.19 -6.98 13.48
N GLU A 296 20.47 -7.73 12.41
CA GLU A 296 21.86 -7.94 11.94
C GLU A 296 22.53 -6.60 11.57
N MET A 297 21.81 -5.74 10.85
CA MET A 297 22.30 -4.42 10.45
C MET A 297 22.64 -3.53 11.65
N THR A 298 21.76 -3.47 12.65
CA THR A 298 21.91 -2.57 13.81
C THR A 298 22.81 -3.12 14.92
N SER A 299 23.13 -4.42 14.87
CA SER A 299 24.05 -5.07 15.85
C SER A 299 25.52 -5.08 15.39
N GLY A 300 25.92 -4.22 14.46
CA GLY A 300 27.30 -4.11 13.97
C GLY A 300 27.72 -5.22 13.00
N ARG A 301 26.76 -5.96 12.43
CA ARG A 301 27.00 -7.01 11.43
C ARG A 301 26.48 -6.63 10.04
N ALA A 302 26.30 -5.34 9.80
CA ALA A 302 25.97 -4.82 8.46
C ALA A 302 27.11 -5.06 7.47
N CYS A 303 26.76 -5.20 6.18
CA CYS A 303 27.75 -5.12 5.09
C CYS A 303 28.24 -3.67 4.90
N PRO A 304 29.34 -3.44 4.16
CA PRO A 304 29.90 -2.11 3.95
C PRO A 304 28.88 -1.11 3.37
N GLU A 305 27.90 -1.57 2.58
CA GLU A 305 26.83 -0.77 2.01
C GLU A 305 25.72 -0.42 3.03
N GLY A 306 25.83 -0.91 4.27
CA GLY A 306 24.89 -0.62 5.35
C GLY A 306 23.69 -1.56 5.44
N GLY A 307 23.70 -2.69 4.75
CA GLY A 307 22.63 -3.70 4.76
C GLY A 307 23.11 -5.10 5.11
N VAL A 308 22.49 -6.09 4.47
CA VAL A 308 22.87 -7.51 4.46
C VAL A 308 23.00 -7.96 3.01
N TYR A 309 23.42 -9.21 2.77
CA TYR A 309 23.56 -9.74 1.41
C TYR A 309 22.50 -10.79 1.09
N ILE A 310 22.03 -10.80 -0.17
CA ILE A 310 21.38 -11.95 -0.79
C ILE A 310 22.35 -12.62 -1.78
N GLN A 311 22.38 -13.95 -1.79
CA GLN A 311 23.22 -14.76 -2.67
C GLN A 311 22.39 -15.88 -3.30
N ALA A 312 22.44 -15.98 -4.64
CA ALA A 312 21.76 -17.00 -5.43
C ALA A 312 22.72 -17.87 -6.25
N SER A 313 24.04 -17.63 -6.17
CA SER A 313 25.06 -18.27 -7.01
C SER A 313 25.11 -19.80 -6.91
N HIS A 314 24.76 -20.37 -5.74
CA HIS A 314 24.71 -21.82 -5.51
C HIS A 314 23.56 -22.51 -6.27
N LEU A 315 22.56 -21.76 -6.77
CA LEU A 315 21.47 -22.28 -7.62
C LEU A 315 21.93 -22.51 -9.08
N GLY A 316 23.12 -21.98 -9.44
CA GLY A 316 23.66 -21.99 -10.79
C GLY A 316 23.27 -20.74 -11.60
N ALA A 317 24.25 -20.19 -12.32
CA ALA A 317 24.04 -18.93 -13.04
C ALA A 317 22.97 -19.04 -14.13
N ASP A 318 22.93 -20.15 -14.89
CA ASP A 318 21.93 -20.38 -15.92
C ASP A 318 20.52 -20.44 -15.36
N PHE A 319 20.34 -21.06 -14.18
CA PHE A 319 19.05 -21.10 -13.50
C PHE A 319 18.61 -19.68 -13.12
N VAL A 320 19.49 -18.89 -12.51
CA VAL A 320 19.15 -17.50 -12.08
C VAL A 320 18.82 -16.63 -13.28
N LEU A 321 19.63 -16.66 -14.34
CA LEU A 321 19.42 -15.83 -15.53
C LEU A 321 18.15 -16.24 -16.30
N LYS A 322 17.80 -17.53 -16.31
CA LYS A 322 16.60 -18.03 -16.98
C LYS A 322 15.31 -17.69 -16.20
N ASN A 323 15.31 -17.86 -14.88
CA ASN A 323 14.09 -17.74 -14.07
C ASN A 323 13.87 -16.33 -13.49
N PHE A 324 14.94 -15.52 -13.39
CA PHE A 324 14.90 -14.17 -12.80
C PHE A 324 15.62 -13.13 -13.67
N PRO A 325 15.33 -13.08 -15.00
CA PRO A 325 16.07 -12.23 -15.95
C PRO A 325 15.96 -10.74 -15.59
N GLY A 326 14.77 -10.24 -15.26
CA GLY A 326 14.56 -8.83 -14.94
C GLY A 326 15.27 -8.39 -13.65
N MET A 327 15.39 -9.29 -12.67
CA MET A 327 16.17 -9.00 -11.45
C MET A 327 17.67 -9.01 -11.70
N ALA A 328 18.16 -9.97 -12.50
CA ALA A 328 19.58 -10.05 -12.89
C ALA A 328 20.00 -8.81 -13.68
N GLU A 329 19.19 -8.39 -14.67
CA GLU A 329 19.42 -7.17 -15.45
C GLU A 329 19.44 -5.93 -14.58
N ARG A 330 18.46 -5.78 -13.67
CA ARG A 330 18.41 -4.65 -12.71
C ARG A 330 19.66 -4.59 -11.84
N CYS A 331 20.11 -5.72 -11.30
CA CYS A 331 21.35 -5.78 -10.51
C CYS A 331 22.56 -5.38 -11.36
N GLN A 332 22.65 -5.87 -12.60
CA GLN A 332 23.74 -5.59 -13.51
C GLN A 332 23.85 -4.10 -13.87
N GLN A 333 22.72 -3.38 -14.03
CA GLN A 333 22.70 -1.92 -14.24
C GLN A 333 23.44 -1.15 -13.14
N PHE A 334 23.52 -1.71 -11.93
CA PHE A 334 24.22 -1.16 -10.79
C PHE A 334 25.52 -1.90 -10.43
N LYS A 335 26.06 -2.66 -11.36
CA LYS A 335 27.33 -3.41 -11.24
C LYS A 335 27.30 -4.55 -10.21
N TYR A 336 26.11 -5.06 -9.86
CA TYR A 336 25.96 -6.27 -9.06
C TYR A 336 25.66 -7.47 -9.96
N ASP A 337 26.32 -8.61 -9.69
CA ASP A 337 26.03 -9.88 -10.39
C ASP A 337 25.19 -10.80 -9.49
N LEU A 338 23.88 -10.82 -9.72
CA LEU A 338 22.95 -11.65 -8.96
C LEU A 338 23.18 -13.15 -9.17
N ALA A 339 23.67 -13.52 -10.36
CA ALA A 339 23.85 -14.93 -10.72
C ALA A 339 25.13 -15.55 -10.14
N ARG A 340 26.17 -14.74 -9.87
CA ARG A 340 27.49 -15.23 -9.44
C ARG A 340 27.99 -14.63 -8.15
N GLY A 341 27.46 -13.48 -7.72
CA GLY A 341 27.93 -12.71 -6.58
C GLY A 341 26.95 -12.62 -5.41
N ARG A 342 27.27 -11.73 -4.50
CA ARG A 342 26.40 -11.27 -3.41
C ARG A 342 25.87 -9.89 -3.76
N VAL A 343 24.60 -9.66 -3.48
CA VAL A 343 23.94 -8.37 -3.75
C VAL A 343 23.53 -7.73 -2.43
N PRO A 344 23.92 -6.47 -2.14
CA PRO A 344 23.56 -5.79 -0.90
C PRO A 344 22.07 -5.40 -0.92
N ILE A 345 21.38 -5.75 0.15
CA ILE A 345 19.96 -5.53 0.35
C ILE A 345 19.66 -4.98 1.74
N SER A 346 18.51 -4.34 1.90
CA SER A 346 17.96 -3.87 3.17
C SER A 346 16.47 -4.17 3.23
N PRO A 347 15.88 -4.33 4.41
CA PRO A 347 14.44 -4.13 4.55
C PRO A 347 14.03 -2.80 3.91
N THR A 348 12.92 -2.81 3.19
CA THR A 348 12.41 -1.62 2.49
C THR A 348 10.92 -1.48 2.74
N ALA A 349 10.46 -0.29 3.07
CA ALA A 349 9.04 -0.04 3.32
C ALA A 349 8.25 -0.30 2.02
N HIS A 350 7.21 -1.14 2.10
CA HIS A 350 6.62 -1.74 0.92
C HIS A 350 5.10 -1.58 0.81
N PHE A 351 4.37 -1.81 1.92
CA PHE A 351 2.91 -1.85 1.91
C PHE A 351 2.35 -1.39 3.26
N VAL A 352 1.31 -0.56 3.24
CA VAL A 352 0.55 -0.20 4.44
C VAL A 352 -0.66 -1.13 4.52
N MET A 353 -0.75 -1.97 5.57
CA MET A 353 -1.89 -2.87 5.79
C MET A 353 -3.04 -2.17 6.51
N GLY A 354 -2.74 -1.10 7.24
CA GLY A 354 -3.74 -0.18 7.76
C GLY A 354 -4.34 0.70 6.67
N GLY A 355 -5.35 1.49 7.02
CA GLY A 355 -6.03 2.37 6.06
C GLY A 355 -7.41 2.80 6.57
N ALA A 356 -8.27 3.28 5.68
CA ALA A 356 -9.66 3.57 6.03
C ALA A 356 -10.38 2.30 6.48
N ALA A 357 -11.12 2.39 7.58
CA ALA A 357 -12.05 1.34 7.98
C ALA A 357 -13.26 1.37 7.04
N VAL A 358 -13.49 0.27 6.33
CA VAL A 358 -14.56 0.15 5.32
C VAL A 358 -15.46 -1.05 5.61
N ASP A 359 -16.68 -1.00 5.07
CA ASP A 359 -17.58 -2.16 5.02
C ASP A 359 -17.27 -3.07 3.82
N LEU A 360 -18.06 -4.12 3.61
CA LEU A 360 -17.90 -5.06 2.49
C LEU A 360 -18.12 -4.43 1.10
N ASN A 361 -18.75 -3.27 1.02
CA ASN A 361 -18.97 -2.50 -0.19
C ASN A 361 -17.90 -1.45 -0.44
N GLY A 362 -16.91 -1.35 0.46
CA GLY A 362 -15.87 -0.33 0.43
C GLY A 362 -16.33 1.04 0.93
N GLN A 363 -17.53 1.16 1.52
CA GLN A 363 -18.03 2.42 2.06
C GLN A 363 -17.27 2.75 3.36
N ALA A 364 -16.74 3.97 3.43
CA ALA A 364 -16.05 4.50 4.60
C ALA A 364 -17.02 5.14 5.62
N SER A 365 -16.47 5.76 6.66
CA SER A 365 -17.27 6.36 7.74
C SER A 365 -17.95 7.68 7.37
N LEU A 366 -17.75 8.23 6.19
CA LEU A 366 -18.44 9.41 5.66
C LEU A 366 -19.37 8.99 4.52
N ASP A 367 -20.51 9.67 4.40
CA ASP A 367 -21.45 9.41 3.34
C ASP A 367 -20.86 9.72 1.96
N LYS A 368 -21.25 8.94 0.94
CA LYS A 368 -20.81 9.06 -0.46
C LYS A 368 -19.32 8.86 -0.67
N LEU A 369 -18.60 8.36 0.34
CA LEU A 369 -17.18 8.06 0.28
C LEU A 369 -16.94 6.56 0.29
N PHE A 370 -16.22 6.09 -0.73
CA PHE A 370 -15.78 4.71 -0.87
C PHE A 370 -14.26 4.67 -0.95
N VAL A 371 -13.66 3.57 -0.47
CA VAL A 371 -12.21 3.38 -0.47
C VAL A 371 -11.90 1.96 -0.92
N ALA A 372 -10.88 1.78 -1.76
CA ALA A 372 -10.46 0.47 -2.26
C ALA A 372 -8.95 0.36 -2.46
N GLY A 373 -8.44 -0.88 -2.46
CA GLY A 373 -7.00 -1.15 -2.53
C GLY A 373 -6.27 -0.72 -1.27
N GLU A 374 -5.01 -0.39 -1.37
CA GLU A 374 -4.11 -0.13 -0.22
C GLU A 374 -4.48 1.13 0.61
N ASP A 375 -5.45 1.94 0.18
CA ASP A 375 -6.01 3.01 1.03
C ASP A 375 -7.04 2.47 2.05
N ALA A 376 -7.56 1.24 1.85
CA ALA A 376 -8.47 0.55 2.76
C ALA A 376 -7.71 -0.42 3.67
N GLY A 377 -8.09 -0.45 4.95
CA GLY A 377 -7.52 -1.36 5.94
C GLY A 377 -8.40 -2.59 6.20
N GLY A 378 -7.85 -3.57 6.96
CA GLY A 378 -8.59 -4.69 7.53
C GLY A 378 -8.39 -6.04 6.84
N VAL A 379 -8.11 -6.10 5.55
CA VAL A 379 -7.98 -7.37 4.81
C VAL A 379 -6.80 -8.20 5.30
N HIS A 380 -5.66 -7.56 5.51
CA HIS A 380 -4.36 -8.22 5.70
C HIS A 380 -3.93 -8.38 7.16
N GLY A 381 -4.64 -7.77 8.10
CA GLY A 381 -4.25 -7.79 9.51
C GLY A 381 -2.84 -7.24 9.72
N ALA A 382 -2.04 -7.93 10.55
CA ALA A 382 -0.72 -7.46 10.94
C ALA A 382 0.40 -7.74 9.92
N ASN A 383 0.17 -8.61 8.92
CA ASN A 383 1.17 -8.89 7.89
C ASN A 383 0.53 -9.51 6.64
N ARG A 384 0.81 -8.93 5.48
CA ARG A 384 0.24 -9.33 4.19
C ARG A 384 1.04 -10.46 3.55
N LEU A 385 0.36 -11.50 3.10
CA LEU A 385 0.96 -12.55 2.26
C LEU A 385 1.31 -12.01 0.87
N GLY A 386 2.46 -12.45 0.33
CA GLY A 386 2.83 -12.20 -1.06
C GLY A 386 1.71 -12.65 -2.01
N GLY A 387 1.43 -11.87 -3.06
CA GLY A 387 0.35 -12.14 -4.02
C GLY A 387 -1.05 -11.64 -3.61
N ASN A 388 -1.35 -11.48 -2.30
CA ASN A 388 -2.65 -10.97 -1.85
C ASN A 388 -2.87 -9.48 -2.16
N GLY A 389 -1.83 -8.64 -2.30
CA GLY A 389 -2.03 -7.20 -2.52
C GLY A 389 -2.63 -6.85 -3.88
N ILE A 390 -2.16 -7.45 -4.98
CA ILE A 390 -2.79 -7.23 -6.29
C ILE A 390 -4.12 -7.99 -6.40
N CYS A 391 -4.23 -9.14 -5.74
CA CYS A 391 -5.50 -9.87 -5.62
C CYS A 391 -6.56 -8.99 -4.95
N GLU A 392 -6.26 -8.40 -3.80
CA GLU A 392 -7.13 -7.45 -3.11
C GLU A 392 -7.54 -6.29 -4.01
N SER A 393 -6.56 -5.62 -4.65
CA SER A 393 -6.85 -4.49 -5.53
C SER A 393 -7.83 -4.85 -6.64
N CYS A 394 -7.70 -6.03 -7.25
CA CYS A 394 -8.59 -6.46 -8.32
C CYS A 394 -9.95 -6.95 -7.77
N VAL A 395 -9.95 -7.77 -6.73
CA VAL A 395 -11.17 -8.37 -6.18
C VAL A 395 -12.05 -7.34 -5.49
N LEU A 396 -11.48 -6.55 -4.56
CA LEU A 396 -12.26 -5.54 -3.85
C LEU A 396 -12.56 -4.34 -4.74
N GLY A 397 -11.68 -3.99 -5.69
CA GLY A 397 -11.99 -3.00 -6.73
C GLY A 397 -13.21 -3.40 -7.54
N ARG A 398 -13.32 -4.67 -7.96
CA ARG A 398 -14.51 -5.24 -8.60
C ARG A 398 -15.76 -5.13 -7.74
N GLN A 399 -15.66 -5.50 -6.46
CA GLN A 399 -16.77 -5.45 -5.51
C GLN A 399 -17.25 -4.03 -5.28
N VAL A 400 -16.33 -3.11 -5.02
CA VAL A 400 -16.63 -1.67 -4.81
C VAL A 400 -17.24 -1.03 -6.06
N GLY A 401 -16.77 -1.41 -7.26
CA GLY A 401 -17.36 -0.91 -8.52
C GLY A 401 -18.83 -1.30 -8.69
N LYS A 402 -19.18 -2.54 -8.34
CA LYS A 402 -20.58 -3.00 -8.32
C LYS A 402 -21.42 -2.26 -7.28
N ALA A 403 -20.86 -2.07 -6.07
CA ALA A 403 -21.52 -1.35 -4.99
C ALA A 403 -21.79 0.12 -5.34
N LEU A 404 -20.81 0.79 -5.96
CA LEU A 404 -20.93 2.17 -6.45
C LEU A 404 -22.03 2.31 -7.51
N ALA A 405 -22.09 1.40 -8.48
CA ALA A 405 -23.17 1.40 -9.47
C ALA A 405 -24.55 1.26 -8.81
N ASN A 406 -24.70 0.33 -7.88
CA ASN A 406 -25.94 0.14 -7.13
C ASN A 406 -26.30 1.39 -6.30
N HIS A 407 -25.33 1.98 -5.60
CA HIS A 407 -25.51 3.20 -4.82
C HIS A 407 -26.04 4.35 -5.70
N LEU A 408 -25.42 4.59 -6.84
CA LEU A 408 -25.78 5.66 -7.76
C LEU A 408 -27.10 5.40 -8.52
N ASN A 409 -27.42 4.15 -8.84
CA ASN A 409 -28.67 3.76 -9.49
C ASN A 409 -29.88 3.91 -8.55
N ASN A 410 -29.69 3.84 -7.25
CA ASN A 410 -30.73 4.01 -6.23
C ASN A 410 -31.02 5.49 -5.90
N GLY A 411 -30.68 6.43 -6.78
CA GLY A 411 -31.03 7.85 -6.64
C GLY A 411 -29.95 8.72 -5.95
N ASN A 412 -28.78 8.17 -5.60
CA ASN A 412 -27.74 8.89 -4.88
C ASN A 412 -26.78 9.70 -5.78
N ARG A 413 -27.21 10.11 -7.00
CA ARG A 413 -26.39 10.92 -7.92
C ARG A 413 -26.33 12.39 -7.57
N ALA A 414 -27.28 12.89 -6.76
CA ALA A 414 -27.32 14.31 -6.41
C ALA A 414 -26.04 14.69 -5.65
N VAL A 415 -25.38 15.75 -6.11
CA VAL A 415 -24.21 16.31 -5.44
C VAL A 415 -24.68 17.17 -4.28
N ALA A 416 -24.15 16.94 -3.08
CA ALA A 416 -24.41 17.80 -1.93
C ALA A 416 -23.62 19.12 -2.06
N THR A 417 -24.10 20.19 -1.41
CA THR A 417 -23.42 21.49 -1.43
C THR A 417 -22.14 21.41 -0.60
N THR A 418 -21.02 21.81 -1.17
CA THR A 418 -19.75 21.91 -0.44
C THR A 418 -19.81 22.99 0.65
N ARG A 419 -19.16 22.77 1.78
CA ARG A 419 -19.03 23.74 2.87
C ARG A 419 -18.46 25.07 2.32
N PRO A 420 -19.15 26.20 2.58
CA PRO A 420 -18.67 27.51 2.16
C PRO A 420 -17.23 27.77 2.65
N GLY A 421 -16.39 28.31 1.79
CA GLY A 421 -15.00 28.66 2.07
C GLY A 421 -13.99 27.51 2.04
N GLN A 422 -14.41 26.23 2.06
CA GLN A 422 -13.45 25.10 2.10
C GLN A 422 -12.49 25.07 0.91
N VAL A 423 -12.96 25.38 -0.29
CA VAL A 423 -12.14 25.43 -1.49
C VAL A 423 -11.06 26.52 -1.36
N ASP A 424 -11.45 27.72 -0.94
CA ASP A 424 -10.52 28.84 -0.78
C ASP A 424 -9.49 28.56 0.33
N GLU A 425 -9.93 28.02 1.46
CA GLU A 425 -9.05 27.57 2.56
C GLU A 425 -8.02 26.54 2.06
N GLY A 426 -8.47 25.56 1.26
CA GLY A 426 -7.61 24.52 0.68
C GLY A 426 -6.57 25.11 -0.28
N ILE A 427 -7.00 26.00 -1.19
CA ILE A 427 -6.11 26.68 -2.14
C ILE A 427 -5.12 27.57 -1.40
N ASP A 428 -5.57 28.35 -0.41
CA ASP A 428 -4.72 29.23 0.37
C ASP A 428 -3.65 28.47 1.15
N ARG A 429 -4.03 27.38 1.81
CA ARG A 429 -3.09 26.50 2.52
C ARG A 429 -2.01 25.94 1.58
N LEU A 430 -2.40 25.48 0.39
CA LEU A 430 -1.48 24.89 -0.59
C LEU A 430 -0.60 25.93 -1.30
N THR A 431 -1.08 27.16 -1.46
CA THR A 431 -0.31 28.23 -2.15
C THR A 431 0.46 29.14 -1.19
N ALA A 432 0.15 29.13 0.11
CA ALA A 432 0.86 29.93 1.10
C ALA A 432 2.39 29.78 1.06
N PRO A 433 2.98 28.56 0.87
CA PRO A 433 4.43 28.41 0.76
C PRO A 433 5.08 29.20 -0.38
N MET A 434 4.34 29.47 -1.45
CA MET A 434 4.84 30.22 -2.62
C MET A 434 4.88 31.73 -2.40
N ARG A 435 4.16 32.24 -1.41
CA ARG A 435 4.10 33.67 -1.09
C ARG A 435 5.17 34.09 -0.07
N ARG A 436 5.94 33.14 0.47
CA ARG A 436 6.94 33.41 1.50
C ARG A 436 8.30 33.76 0.91
N ALA A 437 8.96 34.77 1.47
CA ALA A 437 10.30 35.18 1.06
C ALA A 437 11.40 34.25 1.63
N LYS A 438 11.15 33.61 2.78
CA LYS A 438 12.07 32.70 3.48
C LYS A 438 11.28 31.52 4.04
N GLY A 439 11.95 30.39 4.28
CA GLY A 439 11.39 29.19 4.90
C GLY A 439 12.22 27.95 4.58
N ALA A 440 11.94 26.85 5.28
CA ALA A 440 12.58 25.57 5.05
C ALA A 440 12.23 25.01 3.66
N SER A 441 13.14 24.23 3.08
CA SER A 441 12.92 23.52 1.82
C SER A 441 12.01 22.31 2.06
N PRO A 442 10.94 22.10 1.26
CA PRO A 442 10.13 20.89 1.32
C PRO A 442 10.94 19.59 1.12
N PHE A 443 12.02 19.64 0.34
CA PHE A 443 12.89 18.48 0.14
C PHE A 443 13.66 18.12 1.41
N ASP A 444 14.20 19.11 2.13
CA ASP A 444 14.95 18.87 3.36
C ASP A 444 14.02 18.33 4.47
N LEU A 445 12.82 18.90 4.61
CA LEU A 445 11.81 18.44 5.55
C LEU A 445 11.33 17.02 5.23
N ARG A 446 11.16 16.69 3.93
CA ARG A 446 10.84 15.33 3.48
C ARG A 446 11.93 14.35 3.90
N GLN A 447 13.20 14.69 3.68
CA GLN A 447 14.33 13.87 4.09
C GLN A 447 14.34 13.69 5.62
N SER A 448 14.10 14.74 6.39
CA SER A 448 14.02 14.67 7.85
C SER A 448 12.94 13.68 8.32
N ILE A 449 11.73 13.70 7.72
CA ILE A 449 10.68 12.72 8.03
C ILE A 449 11.12 11.30 7.66
N GLN A 450 11.75 11.11 6.51
CA GLN A 450 12.20 9.80 6.05
C GLN A 450 13.23 9.18 6.98
N GLU A 451 14.20 9.98 7.43
CA GLU A 451 15.21 9.54 8.40
C GLU A 451 14.62 9.29 9.79
N LEU A 452 13.74 10.17 10.26
CA LEU A 452 13.04 10.02 11.53
C LEU A 452 12.24 8.72 11.58
N ASN A 453 11.41 8.48 10.55
CA ASN A 453 10.58 7.28 10.48
C ASN A 453 11.43 6.02 10.35
N TRP A 454 12.49 6.05 9.57
CA TRP A 454 13.40 4.90 9.44
C TRP A 454 14.02 4.51 10.77
N ASN A 455 14.49 5.49 11.53
CA ASN A 455 15.23 5.26 12.76
C ASN A 455 14.34 4.96 13.98
N LYS A 456 13.14 5.59 14.07
CA LYS A 456 12.32 5.56 15.30
C LYS A 456 10.94 4.90 15.11
N VAL A 457 10.42 4.85 13.88
CA VAL A 457 9.09 4.30 13.55
C VAL A 457 9.18 3.14 12.55
N GLY A 458 10.39 2.60 12.35
CA GLY A 458 10.75 1.63 11.32
C GLY A 458 10.40 0.18 11.65
N VAL A 459 11.34 -0.71 11.31
CA VAL A 459 11.17 -2.18 11.40
C VAL A 459 11.09 -2.66 12.84
N VAL A 460 11.95 -2.13 13.73
CA VAL A 460 11.95 -2.41 15.17
C VAL A 460 11.79 -1.09 15.91
N ARG A 461 10.85 -1.03 16.82
CA ARG A 461 10.38 0.16 17.51
C ARG A 461 10.50 0.00 19.03
N ASN A 462 10.45 1.09 19.78
CA ASN A 462 10.28 1.09 21.23
C ASN A 462 9.52 2.34 21.70
N GLY A 463 8.99 2.34 22.90
CA GLY A 463 8.18 3.44 23.45
C GLY A 463 8.90 4.78 23.50
N PRO A 464 10.13 4.86 24.04
CA PRO A 464 10.91 6.11 24.05
C PRO A 464 11.11 6.71 22.66
N ASP A 465 11.55 5.92 21.67
CA ASP A 465 11.77 6.40 20.29
C ASP A 465 10.45 6.84 19.63
N LEU A 466 9.35 6.11 19.81
CA LEU A 466 8.04 6.48 19.29
C LEU A 466 7.53 7.79 19.89
N SER A 467 7.71 7.99 21.20
CA SER A 467 7.32 9.23 21.88
C SER A 467 8.15 10.41 21.40
N GLN A 468 9.45 10.21 21.23
CA GLN A 468 10.36 11.21 20.69
C GLN A 468 10.00 11.53 19.23
N ALA A 469 9.69 10.51 18.40
CA ALA A 469 9.25 10.71 17.01
C ALA A 469 8.01 11.58 16.91
N LEU A 470 7.00 11.37 17.77
CA LEU A 470 5.81 12.21 17.81
C LEU A 470 6.14 13.67 18.16
N SER A 471 7.08 13.91 19.07
CA SER A 471 7.54 15.26 19.42
C SER A 471 8.27 15.92 18.25
N GLU A 472 9.19 15.21 17.59
CA GLU A 472 9.94 15.71 16.42
C GLU A 472 9.03 15.96 15.21
N LEU A 473 8.01 15.09 14.97
CA LEU A 473 7.01 15.30 13.92
C LEU A 473 6.17 16.57 14.16
N ASN A 474 5.96 17.00 15.41
CA ASN A 474 5.32 18.27 15.69
C ASN A 474 6.22 19.44 15.29
N GLY A 475 7.51 19.39 15.63
CA GLY A 475 8.49 20.39 15.19
C GLY A 475 8.57 20.49 13.66
N ILE A 476 8.66 19.35 12.97
CA ILE A 476 8.66 19.32 11.49
C ILE A 476 7.35 19.89 10.92
N ALA A 477 6.21 19.66 11.56
CA ALA A 477 4.94 20.24 11.12
C ALA A 477 4.90 21.76 11.26
N ASP A 478 5.49 22.30 12.35
CA ASP A 478 5.61 23.75 12.55
C ASP A 478 6.53 24.38 11.48
N GLU A 479 7.67 23.74 11.20
CA GLU A 479 8.56 24.15 10.11
C GLU A 479 7.88 24.04 8.73
N ALA A 480 7.10 22.98 8.47
CA ALA A 480 6.31 22.84 7.24
C ALA A 480 5.23 23.93 7.15
N GLY A 481 4.66 24.36 8.28
CA GLY A 481 3.81 25.54 8.37
C GLY A 481 4.50 26.83 7.89
N ALA A 482 5.84 26.91 7.96
CA ALA A 482 6.65 28.04 7.53
C ALA A 482 7.49 27.77 6.27
N MET A 483 7.36 26.60 5.61
CA MET A 483 8.15 26.24 4.42
C MET A 483 7.97 27.21 3.26
N ARG A 484 8.98 27.29 2.38
CA ARG A 484 8.97 28.11 1.16
C ARG A 484 9.05 27.23 -0.09
N VAL A 485 8.29 27.62 -1.11
CA VAL A 485 8.34 27.04 -2.45
C VAL A 485 8.69 28.11 -3.46
N GLU A 486 9.70 27.86 -4.26
CA GLU A 486 10.16 28.78 -5.32
C GLU A 486 9.50 28.44 -6.67
N GLY A 487 9.41 29.45 -7.54
CA GLY A 487 8.92 29.32 -8.91
C GLY A 487 7.38 29.32 -9.04
N GLY A 488 6.91 28.98 -10.22
CA GLY A 488 5.49 28.80 -10.54
C GLY A 488 4.95 27.46 -10.10
N ARG A 489 3.69 27.16 -10.44
CA ARG A 489 3.04 25.88 -10.09
C ARG A 489 3.13 24.81 -11.18
N VAL A 490 3.44 25.19 -12.41
CA VAL A 490 3.50 24.30 -13.57
C VAL A 490 4.71 23.38 -13.44
N TYR A 491 4.48 22.07 -13.34
CA TYR A 491 5.51 21.02 -13.16
C TYR A 491 6.56 21.34 -12.09
N ASN A 492 6.17 22.03 -11.04
CA ASN A 492 7.07 22.41 -9.96
C ASN A 492 7.25 21.27 -8.96
N MET A 493 8.43 20.62 -9.02
CA MET A 493 8.76 19.49 -8.13
C MET A 493 8.83 19.91 -6.65
N MET A 494 9.26 21.14 -6.35
CA MET A 494 9.27 21.65 -4.97
C MET A 494 7.84 21.85 -4.45
N TYR A 495 6.93 22.33 -5.29
CA TYR A 495 5.51 22.44 -4.94
C TYR A 495 4.86 21.05 -4.73
N THR A 496 5.20 20.08 -5.58
CA THR A 496 4.76 18.68 -5.42
C THR A 496 5.26 18.11 -4.11
N ALA A 497 6.54 18.31 -3.78
CA ALA A 497 7.13 17.87 -2.51
C ALA A 497 6.46 18.53 -1.29
N ALA A 498 6.08 19.81 -1.38
CA ALA A 498 5.34 20.49 -0.32
C ALA A 498 3.95 19.87 -0.08
N CYS A 499 3.24 19.50 -1.15
CA CYS A 499 1.96 18.79 -1.03
C CYS A 499 2.14 17.38 -0.43
N ASP A 500 3.19 16.64 -0.85
CA ASP A 500 3.50 15.31 -0.30
C ASP A 500 3.81 15.39 1.20
N LEU A 501 4.60 16.38 1.60
CA LEU A 501 5.06 16.58 2.97
C LEU A 501 3.89 16.68 3.97
N LEU A 502 2.83 17.40 3.62
CA LEU A 502 1.64 17.53 4.48
C LEU A 502 0.99 16.16 4.74
N ASN A 503 0.90 15.32 3.71
CA ASN A 503 0.36 13.97 3.84
C ASN A 503 1.31 13.05 4.66
N MET A 504 2.63 13.16 4.41
CA MET A 504 3.64 12.36 5.12
C MET A 504 3.65 12.65 6.61
N ILE A 505 3.49 13.91 7.03
CA ILE A 505 3.38 14.31 8.44
C ILE A 505 2.17 13.65 9.09
N ASP A 506 0.99 13.79 8.47
CA ASP A 506 -0.25 13.23 9.01
C ASP A 506 -0.17 11.71 9.16
N VAL A 507 0.30 11.01 8.10
CA VAL A 507 0.42 9.55 8.11
C VAL A 507 1.49 9.06 9.09
N SER A 508 2.64 9.75 9.20
CA SER A 508 3.67 9.40 10.17
C SER A 508 3.18 9.53 11.62
N ARG A 509 2.40 10.58 11.91
CA ARG A 509 1.75 10.74 13.22
C ARG A 509 0.77 9.60 13.51
N MET A 510 -0.06 9.20 12.54
CA MET A 510 -0.98 8.06 12.70
C MET A 510 -0.22 6.77 12.99
N VAL A 511 0.83 6.46 12.21
CA VAL A 511 1.66 5.27 12.39
C VAL A 511 2.31 5.26 13.78
N ALA A 512 2.97 6.36 14.18
CA ALA A 512 3.65 6.45 15.47
C ALA A 512 2.68 6.38 16.65
N THR A 513 1.51 7.03 16.58
CA THR A 513 0.47 6.98 17.63
C THR A 513 -0.09 5.57 17.80
N SER A 514 -0.43 4.88 16.69
CA SER A 514 -0.91 3.51 16.74
C SER A 514 0.17 2.55 17.26
N ALA A 515 1.42 2.72 16.81
CA ALA A 515 2.54 1.89 17.24
C ALA A 515 2.86 2.07 18.73
N LEU A 516 2.78 3.28 19.26
CA LEU A 516 2.98 3.55 20.68
C LEU A 516 1.90 2.88 21.54
N ALA A 517 0.66 2.89 21.04
CA ALA A 517 -0.49 2.32 21.76
C ALA A 517 -0.51 0.78 21.75
N ARG A 518 0.15 0.11 20.78
CA ARG A 518 0.22 -1.36 20.72
C ARG A 518 1.46 -1.86 21.43
N GLU A 519 1.31 -2.32 22.66
CA GLU A 519 2.38 -2.79 23.55
C GLU A 519 2.59 -4.32 23.42
N GLU A 520 2.90 -4.77 22.23
CA GLU A 520 3.24 -6.15 21.87
C GLU A 520 4.06 -6.16 20.57
N THR A 521 4.61 -7.32 20.21
CA THR A 521 5.12 -7.60 18.86
C THR A 521 4.12 -8.49 18.12
N ARG A 522 3.60 -8.01 16.94
CA ARG A 522 2.65 -8.77 16.12
C ARG A 522 2.86 -8.48 14.62
N GLY A 523 3.22 -9.51 13.86
CA GLY A 523 3.46 -9.40 12.42
C GLY A 523 4.50 -8.32 12.08
N ALA A 524 4.12 -7.34 11.26
CA ALA A 524 4.99 -6.24 10.86
C ALA A 524 5.24 -5.19 11.97
N HIS A 525 4.46 -5.19 13.03
CA HIS A 525 4.69 -4.34 14.19
C HIS A 525 5.60 -5.05 15.20
N SER A 526 6.83 -4.59 15.35
CA SER A 526 7.82 -5.15 16.27
C SER A 526 8.24 -4.12 17.33
N ARG A 527 8.12 -4.49 18.60
CA ARG A 527 8.49 -3.68 19.76
C ARG A 527 9.63 -4.35 20.54
N SER A 528 10.80 -3.72 20.62
CA SER A 528 11.93 -4.27 21.40
C SER A 528 11.69 -4.23 22.91
N ASP A 529 10.85 -3.32 23.38
CA ASP A 529 10.41 -3.21 24.78
C ASP A 529 9.20 -4.12 25.11
N PHE A 530 8.51 -4.66 24.10
CA PHE A 530 7.43 -5.65 24.20
C PHE A 530 7.62 -6.74 23.13
N PRO A 531 8.63 -7.62 23.28
CA PRO A 531 9.06 -8.52 22.20
C PRO A 531 8.08 -9.66 21.90
N ASP A 532 7.18 -9.96 22.84
CA ASP A 532 6.26 -11.08 22.74
C ASP A 532 4.93 -10.69 22.06
N GLN A 533 4.35 -11.63 21.32
CA GLN A 533 2.96 -11.54 20.86
C GLN A 533 2.03 -11.90 22.03
N ARG A 534 1.03 -11.09 22.26
CA ARG A 534 0.13 -11.20 23.41
C ARG A 534 -1.31 -11.36 22.97
N ASP A 535 -1.76 -12.62 22.79
CA ASP A 535 -3.14 -12.90 22.36
C ASP A 535 -4.18 -12.54 23.44
N ASP A 536 -3.79 -12.52 24.72
CA ASP A 536 -4.60 -12.05 25.84
C ASP A 536 -4.88 -10.54 25.82
N TYR A 537 -3.98 -9.76 25.23
CA TYR A 537 -4.02 -8.30 25.19
C TYR A 537 -4.14 -7.74 23.76
N GLY A 538 -3.42 -8.34 22.80
CA GLY A 538 -3.14 -7.77 21.47
C GLY A 538 -4.21 -8.07 20.40
N LEU A 539 -5.25 -8.84 20.71
CA LEU A 539 -6.33 -9.13 19.77
C LEU A 539 -7.33 -7.98 19.69
N PHE A 540 -6.83 -6.83 19.29
CA PHE A 540 -7.63 -5.65 18.99
C PHE A 540 -7.20 -5.04 17.65
N ASN A 541 -8.12 -4.33 16.99
CA ASN A 541 -7.78 -3.38 15.95
C ASN A 541 -7.67 -1.98 16.57
N SER A 542 -6.66 -1.23 16.15
CA SER A 542 -6.50 0.18 16.50
C SER A 542 -7.31 1.05 15.55
N PHE A 543 -8.14 1.95 16.06
CA PHE A 543 -8.88 2.91 15.26
C PHE A 543 -8.43 4.31 15.59
N LEU A 544 -8.27 5.13 14.55
CA LEU A 544 -7.88 6.52 14.67
C LEU A 544 -8.89 7.44 14.02
N ARG A 545 -9.08 8.63 14.62
CA ARG A 545 -9.73 9.78 14.00
C ARG A 545 -8.92 11.04 14.27
N ARG A 546 -9.08 12.02 13.41
CA ARG A 546 -8.53 13.34 13.63
C ARG A 546 -9.34 14.03 14.74
N GLY A 547 -8.66 14.42 15.83
CA GLY A 547 -9.26 15.20 16.90
C GLY A 547 -9.47 16.67 16.50
N GLY A 548 -10.22 17.42 17.31
CA GLY A 548 -10.42 18.85 17.13
C GLY A 548 -9.11 19.67 17.27
N ASP A 549 -8.12 19.11 17.94
CA ASP A 549 -6.74 19.62 18.04
C ASP A 549 -5.86 19.28 16.84
N GLY A 550 -6.41 18.59 15.83
CA GLY A 550 -5.71 18.15 14.63
C GLY A 550 -4.83 16.92 14.81
N LYS A 551 -4.76 16.34 16.02
CA LYS A 551 -3.93 15.16 16.34
C LYS A 551 -4.70 13.85 16.21
N PRO A 552 -4.03 12.70 16.03
CA PRO A 552 -4.67 11.40 16.03
C PRO A 552 -5.20 11.04 17.44
N HIS A 553 -6.48 10.73 17.51
CA HIS A 553 -7.11 10.14 18.70
C HIS A 553 -7.35 8.66 18.44
N ILE A 554 -6.84 7.79 19.32
CA ILE A 554 -6.86 6.34 19.15
C ILE A 554 -7.92 5.68 20.03
N GLU A 555 -8.59 4.68 19.47
CA GLU A 555 -9.52 3.77 20.14
C GLU A 555 -9.11 2.33 19.84
N LYS A 556 -9.06 1.45 20.85
CA LYS A 556 -8.83 0.02 20.68
C LYS A 556 -10.16 -0.72 20.71
N LYS A 557 -10.42 -1.59 19.73
CA LYS A 557 -11.60 -2.45 19.71
C LYS A 557 -11.20 -3.91 19.58
N PRO A 558 -11.80 -4.84 20.33
CA PRO A 558 -11.56 -6.26 20.15
C PRO A 558 -11.77 -6.68 18.69
N VAL A 559 -10.95 -7.62 18.22
CA VAL A 559 -11.12 -8.22 16.89
C VAL A 559 -12.45 -8.94 16.83
N ALA A 560 -13.21 -8.72 15.76
CA ALA A 560 -14.46 -9.42 15.50
C ALA A 560 -14.20 -10.75 14.79
N PHE A 561 -14.36 -11.87 15.48
CA PHE A 561 -14.26 -13.21 14.93
C PHE A 561 -15.61 -13.62 14.32
N THR A 562 -15.91 -13.15 13.11
CA THR A 562 -17.23 -13.32 12.47
C THR A 562 -17.43 -14.68 11.79
N ARG A 563 -16.35 -15.38 11.43
CA ARG A 563 -16.40 -16.64 10.66
C ARG A 563 -15.72 -17.81 11.33
N ARG A 564 -14.60 -17.57 12.00
CA ARG A 564 -13.81 -18.57 12.73
C ARG A 564 -13.34 -17.95 14.03
N SER A 565 -13.53 -18.68 15.14
CA SER A 565 -12.94 -18.30 16.41
C SER A 565 -11.41 -18.35 16.36
N LEU A 566 -10.74 -17.68 17.30
CA LEU A 566 -9.29 -17.77 17.42
C LEU A 566 -8.81 -19.21 17.59
N GLN A 567 -9.51 -19.99 18.43
CA GLN A 567 -9.19 -21.39 18.69
C GLN A 567 -9.25 -22.24 17.42
N GLU A 568 -10.32 -22.10 16.61
CA GLU A 568 -10.44 -22.80 15.32
C GLU A 568 -9.31 -22.41 14.36
N CYS A 569 -8.91 -21.13 14.35
CA CYS A 569 -7.81 -20.66 13.51
C CYS A 569 -6.46 -21.26 13.96
N GLN A 570 -6.21 -21.34 15.25
CA GLN A 570 -4.97 -21.89 15.81
C GLN A 570 -4.89 -23.42 15.68
N ASP A 571 -6.01 -24.12 15.81
CA ASP A 571 -6.10 -25.59 15.71
C ASP A 571 -6.04 -26.11 14.27
N TYR A 572 -6.37 -25.26 13.28
CA TYR A 572 -6.45 -25.66 11.87
C TYR A 572 -5.19 -26.37 11.33
N ARG A 573 -4.02 -26.11 11.90
CA ARG A 573 -2.74 -26.67 11.46
C ARG A 573 -2.03 -27.55 12.48
N LYS A 574 -2.67 -27.87 13.59
CA LYS A 574 -2.13 -28.92 14.44
C LYS A 574 -2.19 -30.24 13.66
N PRO A 575 -1.11 -31.05 13.60
CA PRO A 575 -1.24 -32.40 13.04
C PRO A 575 -2.43 -33.07 13.70
N LYS A 576 -3.34 -33.61 12.92
CA LYS A 576 -4.34 -34.55 13.48
C LYS A 576 -3.52 -35.71 13.99
N GLY A 577 -3.38 -35.81 15.35
CA GLY A 577 -2.69 -36.86 16.06
C GLY A 577 -3.24 -38.24 15.74
#